data_7efd86c21cd34f6c9a37625e2157b9b5
#
_entry.id   7efd86c21cd34f6c9a37625e2157b9b5
#
_cell.length_a   1.000
_cell.length_b   1.000
_cell.length_c   1.000
_cell.angle_alpha   90.00
_cell.angle_beta   90.00
_cell.angle_gamma   90.00
#
_symmetry.space_group_name_H-M   'P 1'
#
loop_
_entity.id
_entity.type
_entity.pdbx_description
1 polymer ?
#
loop_
_entity_poly.entity_id
_entity_poly.type
_entity_poly.pdbx_seq_one_letter_code
_entity_poly.pdbx_strand_id
1 'polypeptide(L)'
;LRHRSEEHLGNLQKINELQQKEGELKSAFFRQLNFSILQQIGEIRKNGNIIFSDKDWDVITENADAIFNNFTLRLQDSYPELNKEDLRYCCMVKMQLSQSGMAQVMHLERDSVKKRLKRIRMEKMGADSGITLEELLYNF
;
A
#
# COMPACT_ATOMS: atom_id res chain seq x y z
N LEU A 1 -32.42 20.75 28.14
CA LEU A 1 -32.57 19.98 26.90
C LEU A 1 -31.62 20.47 25.81
N ARG A 2 -31.58 21.79 25.55
CA ARG A 2 -30.62 22.40 24.61
C ARG A 2 -29.17 22.13 25.02
N HIS A 3 -28.91 22.26 26.30
CA HIS A 3 -27.57 22.07 26.85
C HIS A 3 -27.06 20.62 26.67
N ARG A 4 -27.92 19.63 26.88
CA ARG A 4 -27.60 18.23 26.66
C ARG A 4 -27.34 17.91 25.18
N SER A 5 -28.09 18.52 24.26
CA SER A 5 -27.90 18.31 22.82
C SER A 5 -26.56 18.87 22.35
N GLU A 6 -26.15 20.04 22.85
CA GLU A 6 -24.84 20.64 22.53
C GLU A 6 -23.69 19.81 23.05
N GLU A 7 -23.78 19.30 24.28
CA GLU A 7 -22.77 18.40 24.85
C GLU A 7 -22.67 17.10 24.06
N HIS A 8 -23.80 16.53 23.65
CA HIS A 8 -23.83 15.30 22.87
C HIS A 8 -23.16 15.47 21.50
N LEU A 9 -23.43 16.56 20.79
CA LEU A 9 -22.81 16.89 19.53
C LEU A 9 -21.30 17.10 19.68
N GLY A 10 -20.86 17.81 20.69
CA GLY A 10 -19.45 17.99 20.99
C GLY A 10 -18.72 16.68 21.28
N ASN A 11 -19.35 15.78 22.01
CA ASN A 11 -18.79 14.47 22.30
C ASN A 11 -18.70 13.60 21.04
N LEU A 12 -19.68 13.62 20.15
CA LEU A 12 -19.62 12.90 18.87
C LEU A 12 -18.51 13.43 17.98
N GLN A 13 -18.30 14.73 17.91
CA GLN A 13 -17.20 15.31 17.16
C GLN A 13 -15.84 14.87 17.70
N LYS A 14 -15.66 14.88 19.02
CA LYS A 14 -14.42 14.41 19.65
C LYS A 14 -14.16 12.94 19.38
N ILE A 15 -15.19 12.09 19.43
CA ILE A 15 -15.07 10.67 19.12
C ILE A 15 -14.63 10.49 17.66
N ASN A 16 -15.22 11.23 16.72
CA ASN A 16 -14.84 11.17 15.31
C ASN A 16 -13.39 11.60 15.08
N GLU A 17 -12.95 12.69 15.72
CA GLU A 17 -11.57 13.17 15.64
C GLU A 17 -10.58 12.14 16.20
N LEU A 18 -10.90 11.53 17.35
CA LEU A 18 -10.07 10.49 17.94
C LEU A 18 -9.99 9.25 17.07
N GLN A 19 -11.09 8.83 16.46
CA GLN A 19 -11.12 7.69 15.54
C GLN A 19 -10.28 7.97 14.29
N GLN A 20 -10.33 9.18 13.76
CA GLN A 20 -9.53 9.59 12.62
C GLN A 20 -8.05 9.58 12.96
N LYS A 21 -7.65 10.15 14.09
CA LYS A 21 -6.25 10.13 14.56
C LYS A 21 -5.75 8.72 14.80
N GLU A 22 -6.58 7.88 15.40
CA GLU A 22 -6.26 6.47 15.62
C GLU A 22 -6.04 5.73 14.31
N GLY A 23 -6.88 5.99 13.30
CA GLY A 23 -6.72 5.44 11.96
C GLY A 23 -5.43 5.89 11.28
N GLU A 24 -5.08 7.16 11.40
CA GLU A 24 -3.82 7.72 10.88
C GLU A 24 -2.60 7.09 11.55
N LEU A 25 -2.62 6.93 12.88
CA LEU A 25 -1.55 6.28 13.63
C LEU A 25 -1.42 4.81 13.26
N LYS A 26 -2.52 4.10 13.11
CA LYS A 26 -2.53 2.69 12.67
C LYS A 26 -1.96 2.55 11.27
N SER A 27 -2.29 3.45 10.34
CA SER A 27 -1.75 3.45 8.99
C SER A 27 -0.25 3.71 8.98
N ALA A 28 0.23 4.66 9.77
CA ALA A 28 1.64 4.97 9.89
C ALA A 28 2.43 3.79 10.48
N PHE A 29 1.90 3.19 11.55
CA PHE A 29 2.48 2.01 12.18
C PHE A 29 2.51 0.82 11.21
N PHE A 30 1.43 0.59 10.49
CA PHE A 30 1.29 -0.48 9.50
C PHE A 30 2.32 -0.33 8.38
N ARG A 31 2.49 0.88 7.84
CA ARG A 31 3.52 1.16 6.82
C ARG A 31 4.92 0.85 7.33
N GLN A 32 5.25 1.29 8.54
CA GLN A 32 6.55 1.06 9.14
C GLN A 32 6.79 -0.43 9.40
N LEU A 33 5.79 -1.13 9.90
CA LEU A 33 5.85 -2.57 10.14
C LEU A 33 6.08 -3.34 8.84
N ASN A 34 5.34 -3.01 7.79
CA ASN A 34 5.48 -3.64 6.49
C ASN A 34 6.87 -3.41 5.90
N PHE A 35 7.39 -2.19 6.00
CA PHE A 35 8.74 -1.90 5.54
C PHE A 35 9.79 -2.71 6.31
N SER A 36 9.64 -2.82 7.64
CA SER A 36 10.53 -3.64 8.46
C SER A 36 10.49 -5.12 8.08
N ILE A 37 9.30 -5.65 7.81
CA ILE A 37 9.12 -7.05 7.38
C ILE A 37 9.82 -7.27 6.04
N LEU A 38 9.67 -6.34 5.09
CA LEU A 38 10.35 -6.42 3.81
C LEU A 38 11.87 -6.43 3.98
N GLN A 39 12.40 -5.58 4.86
CA GLN A 39 13.84 -5.56 5.16
C GLN A 39 14.34 -6.88 5.75
N GLN A 40 13.53 -7.57 6.53
CA GLN A 40 13.89 -8.86 7.12
C GLN A 40 13.86 -10.01 6.11
N ILE A 41 12.97 -9.94 5.11
CA ILE A 41 12.83 -10.98 4.09
C ILE A 41 14.00 -10.92 3.10
N GLY A 42 14.39 -9.70 2.69
CA GLY A 42 15.44 -9.50 1.70
C GLY A 42 16.86 -9.65 2.26
N GLU A 43 17.81 -9.97 1.41
CA GLU A 43 19.23 -9.96 1.76
C GLU A 43 19.79 -8.54 1.74
N ILE A 44 20.53 -8.16 2.80
CA ILE A 44 21.19 -6.87 2.89
C ILE A 44 22.59 -7.00 2.29
N ARG A 45 22.88 -6.26 1.23
CA ARG A 45 24.23 -6.17 0.64
C ARG A 45 25.14 -5.30 1.49
N LYS A 46 26.46 -5.40 1.23
CA LYS A 46 27.50 -4.62 1.93
C LYS A 46 27.30 -3.10 1.88
N ASN A 47 26.61 -2.59 0.86
CA ASN A 47 26.31 -1.17 0.69
C ASN A 47 24.95 -0.76 1.29
N GLY A 48 24.33 -1.61 2.08
CA GLY A 48 23.02 -1.34 2.70
C GLY A 48 21.81 -1.54 1.79
N ASN A 49 22.01 -1.95 0.54
CA ASN A 49 20.90 -2.23 -0.37
C ASN A 49 20.27 -3.60 -0.08
N ILE A 50 18.95 -3.64 -0.14
CA ILE A 50 18.18 -4.86 0.06
C ILE A 50 17.88 -5.48 -1.29
N ILE A 51 18.05 -6.80 -1.40
CA ILE A 51 17.74 -7.55 -2.62
C ILE A 51 16.69 -8.59 -2.32
N PHE A 52 15.68 -8.66 -3.17
CA PHE A 52 14.62 -9.65 -3.12
C PHE A 52 14.78 -10.64 -4.26
N SER A 53 14.88 -11.92 -3.91
CA SER A 53 14.77 -13.01 -4.89
C SER A 53 13.30 -13.20 -5.29
N ASP A 54 13.06 -13.98 -6.34
CA ASP A 54 11.70 -14.37 -6.72
C ASP A 54 10.98 -15.09 -5.57
N LYS A 55 11.72 -15.89 -4.82
CA LYS A 55 11.21 -16.62 -3.66
C LYS A 55 10.78 -15.66 -2.54
N ASP A 56 11.54 -14.60 -2.32
CA ASP A 56 11.18 -13.54 -1.35
C ASP A 56 9.88 -12.86 -1.76
N TRP A 57 9.71 -12.58 -3.04
CA TRP A 57 8.48 -11.99 -3.58
C TRP A 57 7.28 -12.93 -3.43
N ASP A 58 7.47 -14.23 -3.58
CA ASP A 58 6.41 -15.20 -3.34
C ASP A 58 5.94 -15.15 -1.89
N VAL A 59 6.86 -15.03 -0.94
CA VAL A 59 6.53 -14.88 0.49
C VAL A 59 5.77 -13.56 0.73
N ILE A 60 6.22 -12.47 0.14
CA ILE A 60 5.55 -11.16 0.27
C ILE A 60 4.13 -11.23 -0.29
N THR A 61 3.96 -11.82 -1.46
CA THR A 61 2.65 -11.98 -2.11
C THR A 61 1.71 -12.84 -1.28
N GLU A 62 2.20 -13.96 -0.76
CA GLU A 62 1.41 -14.84 0.11
C GLU A 62 0.94 -14.12 1.37
N ASN A 63 1.83 -13.33 2.00
CA ASN A 63 1.48 -12.55 3.17
C ASN A 63 0.44 -11.47 2.85
N ALA A 64 0.60 -10.77 1.73
CA ALA A 64 -0.37 -9.77 1.30
C ALA A 64 -1.74 -10.41 1.04
N ASP A 65 -1.77 -11.56 0.40
CA ASP A 65 -3.02 -12.28 0.13
C ASP A 65 -3.68 -12.79 1.40
N ALA A 66 -2.91 -13.22 2.38
CA ALA A 66 -3.43 -13.64 3.67
C ALA A 66 -4.05 -12.48 4.46
N ILE A 67 -3.42 -11.31 4.42
CA ILE A 67 -3.87 -10.11 5.14
C ILE A 67 -5.07 -9.47 4.44
N PHE A 68 -5.04 -9.38 3.12
CA PHE A 68 -5.99 -8.62 2.31
C PHE A 68 -6.96 -9.49 1.51
N ASN A 69 -7.24 -10.69 1.98
CA ASN A 69 -8.26 -11.58 1.42
C ASN A 69 -8.06 -11.88 -0.08
N ASN A 70 -6.98 -12.60 -0.40
CA ASN A 70 -6.64 -13.00 -1.77
C ASN A 70 -6.50 -11.82 -2.74
N PHE A 71 -5.88 -10.76 -2.27
CA PHE A 71 -5.75 -9.49 -2.98
C PHE A 71 -5.21 -9.65 -4.41
N THR A 72 -4.10 -10.36 -4.60
CA THR A 72 -3.48 -10.51 -5.92
C THR A 72 -4.34 -11.33 -6.86
N LEU A 73 -5.03 -12.34 -6.37
CA LEU A 73 -5.94 -13.17 -7.17
C LEU A 73 -7.15 -12.36 -7.64
N ARG A 74 -7.77 -11.60 -6.73
CA ARG A 74 -8.90 -10.72 -7.08
C ARG A 74 -8.48 -9.63 -8.05
N LEU A 75 -7.29 -9.07 -7.85
CA LEU A 75 -6.76 -8.01 -8.69
C LEU A 75 -6.50 -8.54 -10.11
N GLN A 76 -5.90 -9.70 -10.24
CA GLN A 76 -5.61 -10.33 -11.51
C GLN A 76 -6.89 -10.74 -12.25
N ASP A 77 -7.92 -11.19 -11.52
CA ASP A 77 -9.23 -11.48 -12.11
C ASP A 77 -9.90 -10.22 -12.68
N SER A 78 -9.78 -9.10 -11.97
CA SER A 78 -10.36 -7.83 -12.41
C SER A 78 -9.54 -7.17 -13.53
N TYR A 79 -8.23 -7.35 -13.52
CA TYR A 79 -7.30 -6.74 -14.47
C TYR A 79 -6.31 -7.79 -15.00
N PRO A 80 -6.74 -8.62 -15.98
CA PRO A 80 -5.93 -9.76 -16.46
C PRO A 80 -4.62 -9.36 -17.13
N GLU A 81 -4.46 -8.12 -17.55
CA GLU A 81 -3.24 -7.63 -18.19
C GLU A 81 -2.09 -7.36 -17.23
N LEU A 82 -2.36 -7.37 -15.91
CA LEU A 82 -1.31 -7.21 -14.92
C LEU A 82 -0.35 -8.41 -14.95
N ASN A 83 0.93 -8.10 -15.14
CA ASN A 83 1.96 -9.13 -15.10
C ASN A 83 2.49 -9.32 -13.66
N LYS A 84 3.40 -10.25 -13.48
CA LYS A 84 3.97 -10.59 -12.17
C LYS A 84 4.65 -9.39 -11.50
N GLU A 85 5.38 -8.59 -12.26
CA GLU A 85 6.04 -7.40 -11.75
C GLU A 85 5.04 -6.31 -11.36
N ASP A 86 4.01 -6.11 -12.17
CA ASP A 86 2.92 -5.17 -11.85
C ASP A 86 2.25 -5.55 -10.53
N LEU A 87 2.02 -6.84 -10.30
CA LEU A 87 1.44 -7.34 -9.04
C LEU A 87 2.35 -7.07 -7.83
N ARG A 88 3.67 -7.13 -8.01
CA ARG A 88 4.63 -6.77 -6.96
C ARG A 88 4.47 -5.32 -6.53
N TYR A 89 4.36 -4.41 -7.50
CA TYR A 89 4.07 -3.00 -7.22
C TYR A 89 2.73 -2.80 -6.55
N CYS A 90 1.71 -3.49 -7.01
CA CYS A 90 0.37 -3.43 -6.40
C CYS A 90 0.38 -3.93 -4.96
N CYS A 91 1.14 -4.97 -4.64
CA CYS A 91 1.32 -5.44 -3.27
C CYS A 91 1.96 -4.36 -2.39
N MET A 92 3.03 -3.73 -2.88
CA MET A 92 3.70 -2.65 -2.14
C MET A 92 2.75 -1.47 -1.89
N VAL A 93 1.97 -1.10 -2.89
CA VAL A 93 0.95 -0.03 -2.75
C VAL A 93 -0.12 -0.42 -1.73
N LYS A 94 -0.64 -1.64 -1.81
CA LYS A 94 -1.64 -2.14 -0.86
C LYS A 94 -1.12 -2.17 0.57
N MET A 95 0.15 -2.52 0.74
CA MET A 95 0.84 -2.51 2.02
C MET A 95 1.20 -1.08 2.47
N GLN A 96 0.83 -0.08 1.70
CA GLN A 96 1.04 1.34 2.00
C GLN A 96 2.50 1.78 2.09
N LEU A 97 3.39 1.14 1.33
CA LEU A 97 4.75 1.66 1.18
C LEU A 97 4.73 3.01 0.47
N SER A 98 5.59 3.92 0.90
CA SER A 98 5.80 5.17 0.19
C SER A 98 6.52 4.94 -1.14
N GLN A 99 6.41 5.89 -2.06
CA GLN A 99 7.14 5.80 -3.32
C GLN A 99 8.66 5.75 -3.10
N SER A 100 9.15 6.45 -2.08
CA SER A 100 10.57 6.38 -1.68
C SER A 100 10.93 4.98 -1.16
N GLY A 101 10.05 4.35 -0.38
CA GLY A 101 10.24 2.97 0.08
C GLY A 101 10.25 1.98 -1.06
N MET A 102 9.33 2.12 -2.01
CA MET A 102 9.30 1.28 -3.22
C MET A 102 10.58 1.44 -4.05
N ALA A 103 11.07 2.68 -4.19
CA ALA A 103 12.32 2.96 -4.90
C ALA A 103 13.51 2.24 -4.26
N GLN A 104 13.59 2.22 -2.94
CA GLN A 104 14.63 1.49 -2.22
C GLN A 104 14.54 -0.02 -2.46
N VAL A 105 13.34 -0.58 -2.38
CA VAL A 105 13.09 -2.02 -2.57
C VAL A 105 13.43 -2.45 -4.00
N MET A 106 13.05 -1.65 -4.98
CA MET A 106 13.22 -1.97 -6.40
C MET A 106 14.54 -1.47 -6.99
N HIS A 107 15.37 -0.78 -6.21
CA HIS A 107 16.63 -0.16 -6.66
C HIS A 107 16.44 0.79 -7.83
N LEU A 108 15.41 1.61 -7.75
CA LEU A 108 15.06 2.59 -8.77
C LEU A 108 15.03 3.99 -8.18
N GLU A 109 15.03 4.97 -9.06
CA GLU A 109 14.74 6.36 -8.71
C GLU A 109 13.24 6.52 -8.40
N ARG A 110 12.91 7.47 -7.52
CA ARG A 110 11.51 7.75 -7.17
C ARG A 110 10.65 8.10 -8.38
N ASP A 111 11.21 8.85 -9.33
CA ASP A 111 10.50 9.22 -10.57
C ASP A 111 10.19 7.98 -11.43
N SER A 112 11.08 7.01 -11.47
CA SER A 112 10.85 5.74 -12.18
C SER A 112 9.69 4.95 -11.55
N VAL A 113 9.63 4.90 -10.23
CA VAL A 113 8.52 4.28 -9.49
C VAL A 113 7.21 5.00 -9.82
N LYS A 114 7.21 6.33 -9.77
CA LYS A 114 6.03 7.14 -10.07
C LYS A 114 5.50 6.88 -11.49
N LYS A 115 6.39 6.82 -12.47
CA LYS A 115 6.04 6.50 -13.86
C LYS A 115 5.48 5.09 -13.99
N ARG A 116 6.06 4.13 -13.27
CA ARG A 116 5.57 2.75 -13.28
C ARG A 116 4.16 2.63 -12.71
N LEU A 117 3.88 3.28 -11.59
CA LEU A 117 2.56 3.28 -10.97
C LEU A 117 1.52 3.93 -11.89
N LYS A 118 1.87 5.02 -12.56
CA LYS A 118 1.01 5.67 -13.54
C LYS A 118 0.71 4.74 -14.72
N ARG A 119 1.71 4.06 -15.24
CA ARG A 119 1.56 3.10 -16.34
C ARG A 119 0.64 1.95 -15.97
N ILE A 120 0.81 1.37 -14.79
CA ILE A 120 -0.06 0.29 -14.29
C ILE A 120 -1.50 0.78 -14.24
N ARG A 121 -1.74 1.95 -13.65
CA ARG A 121 -3.07 2.52 -13.53
C ARG A 121 -3.72 2.78 -14.89
N MET A 122 -3.01 3.42 -15.79
CA MET A 122 -3.58 3.88 -17.08
C MET A 122 -3.63 2.78 -18.12
N GLU A 123 -2.53 2.05 -18.33
CA GLU A 123 -2.42 1.07 -19.40
C GLU A 123 -2.98 -0.30 -19.03
N LYS A 124 -2.77 -0.72 -17.78
CA LYS A 124 -3.15 -2.06 -17.32
C LYS A 124 -4.54 -2.11 -16.69
N MET A 125 -4.92 -1.06 -15.99
CA MET A 125 -6.19 -1.00 -15.26
C MET A 125 -7.23 -0.10 -15.93
N GLY A 126 -6.82 0.73 -16.92
CA GLY A 126 -7.71 1.61 -17.65
C GLY A 126 -8.37 2.69 -16.79
N ALA A 127 -7.74 3.08 -15.68
CA ALA A 127 -8.30 4.07 -14.77
C ALA A 127 -8.03 5.49 -15.26
N ASP A 128 -8.95 6.39 -14.92
CA ASP A 128 -8.88 7.81 -15.26
C ASP A 128 -7.68 8.49 -14.59
N SER A 129 -7.21 9.58 -15.23
CA SER A 129 -6.10 10.39 -14.71
C SER A 129 -6.41 11.10 -13.40
N GLY A 130 -7.69 11.18 -13.01
CA GLY A 130 -8.12 11.82 -11.76
C GLY A 130 -7.99 10.97 -10.50
N ILE A 131 -7.60 9.70 -10.62
CA ILE A 131 -7.43 8.80 -9.48
C ILE A 131 -6.01 8.22 -9.48
N THR A 132 -5.38 8.14 -8.31
CA THR A 132 -4.06 7.53 -8.17
C THR A 132 -4.19 6.02 -8.00
N LEU A 133 -3.10 5.28 -8.24
CA LEU A 133 -3.07 3.84 -7.99
C LEU A 133 -3.28 3.54 -6.50
N GLU A 134 -2.70 4.36 -5.64
CA GLU A 134 -2.87 4.25 -4.19
C GLU A 134 -4.35 4.36 -3.78
N GLU A 135 -5.07 5.34 -4.32
CA GLU A 135 -6.51 5.51 -4.07
C GLU A 135 -7.33 4.34 -4.59
N LEU A 136 -7.01 3.87 -5.78
CA LEU A 136 -7.72 2.76 -6.42
C LEU A 136 -7.55 1.46 -5.64
N LEU A 137 -6.35 1.16 -5.18
CA LEU A 137 -6.05 -0.07 -4.46
C LEU A 137 -6.44 0.00 -2.98
N TYR A 138 -6.54 1.19 -2.41
CA TYR A 138 -6.93 1.37 -1.01
C TYR A 138 -8.27 0.70 -0.70
N ASN A 139 -9.23 0.86 -1.61
CA ASN A 139 -10.57 0.30 -1.45
C ASN A 139 -10.76 -1.07 -2.14
N PHE A 140 -9.73 -1.55 -2.81
CA PHE A 140 -9.83 -2.82 -3.53
C PHE A 140 -9.78 -3.99 -2.57
#